data_a22bcd3f318b71c7ab481ade9f2062d7
#
_entry.id   a22bcd3f318b71c7ab481ade9f2062d7
#
_cell.length_a   1.000
_cell.length_b   1.000
_cell.length_c   1.000
_cell.angle_alpha   90.00
_cell.angle_beta   90.00
_cell.angle_gamma   90.00
#
_symmetry.space_group_name_H-M   'P 1'
#
loop_
_entity.id
_entity.type
_entity.pdbx_description
1 polymer ?
#
loop_
_entity_poly.entity_id
_entity_poly.type
_entity_poly.pdbx_seq_one_letter_code
_entity_poly.pdbx_strand_id
1 'polypeptide(L)'
;TVFGDSRTAIYPVASEGAANVYKELIATFIGQAVMEMRLDGVNEPEYPCFVLIDEAYQLNVSEVKRISGIGRGRGVGLGLGYQDLPQMYDQYGREQANAILGTIMTKIFLPGLDDVTAEYASKQLGETTIFSKTFQDFPGKKQDNTRYAEQKRALMLPNEIRQTAAHSEVLIISDT
;
A
#
# COMPACT_ATOMS: atom_id res chain seq x y z
N THR A 1 -6.72 -26.70 -18.74
CA THR A 1 -6.69 -25.73 -17.63
C THR A 1 -6.87 -24.32 -18.22
N VAL A 2 -7.77 -23.52 -17.65
CA VAL A 2 -8.09 -22.16 -18.16
C VAL A 2 -6.89 -21.19 -18.09
N PHE A 3 -5.87 -21.54 -17.34
CA PHE A 3 -4.74 -20.64 -17.00
C PHE A 3 -3.39 -21.03 -17.66
N GLY A 4 -3.33 -22.06 -18.50
CA GLY A 4 -2.04 -22.61 -18.94
C GLY A 4 -1.52 -22.18 -20.30
N ASP A 5 -2.38 -21.93 -21.27
CA ASP A 5 -1.97 -21.88 -22.68
C ASP A 5 -2.25 -20.56 -23.41
N SER A 6 -2.80 -19.54 -22.75
CA SER A 6 -3.08 -18.26 -23.40
C SER A 6 -3.03 -17.08 -22.42
N ARG A 7 -2.69 -15.91 -22.93
CA ARG A 7 -2.80 -14.64 -22.18
C ARG A 7 -4.29 -14.34 -21.99
N THR A 8 -4.82 -14.69 -20.82
CA THR A 8 -6.24 -14.55 -20.49
C THR A 8 -6.41 -13.54 -19.37
N ALA A 9 -7.36 -12.61 -19.51
CA ALA A 9 -7.80 -11.72 -18.45
C ALA A 9 -9.24 -12.06 -18.07
N ILE A 10 -9.50 -12.20 -16.77
CA ILE A 10 -10.82 -12.49 -16.22
C ILE A 10 -11.23 -11.31 -15.35
N TYR A 11 -12.40 -10.77 -15.59
CA TYR A 11 -12.96 -9.62 -14.86
C TYR A 11 -14.26 -10.05 -14.17
N PRO A 12 -14.20 -10.51 -12.90
CA PRO A 12 -15.40 -10.71 -12.11
C PRO A 12 -16.01 -9.35 -11.77
N VAL A 13 -17.23 -9.10 -12.21
CA VAL A 13 -17.94 -7.84 -11.96
C VAL A 13 -19.26 -8.15 -11.29
N ALA A 14 -19.56 -7.46 -10.17
CA ALA A 14 -20.87 -7.48 -9.53
C ALA A 14 -21.46 -6.08 -9.52
N SER A 15 -22.77 -5.96 -9.79
CA SER A 15 -23.47 -4.67 -9.60
C SER A 15 -23.59 -4.34 -8.10
N GLU A 16 -23.61 -3.06 -7.75
CA GLU A 16 -23.70 -2.61 -6.34
C GLU A 16 -24.83 -3.29 -5.55
N GLY A 17 -26.01 -3.44 -6.15
CA GLY A 17 -27.16 -4.12 -5.52
C GLY A 17 -26.96 -5.62 -5.30
N ALA A 18 -26.06 -6.26 -6.05
CA ALA A 18 -25.78 -7.69 -5.95
C ALA A 18 -24.44 -7.99 -5.26
N ALA A 19 -23.60 -6.97 -5.03
CA ALA A 19 -22.25 -7.12 -4.47
C ALA A 19 -22.28 -7.89 -3.14
N ASN A 20 -23.19 -7.57 -2.24
CA ASN A 20 -23.32 -8.26 -0.94
C ASN A 20 -23.69 -9.75 -1.06
N VAL A 21 -24.38 -10.15 -2.14
CA VAL A 21 -24.75 -11.55 -2.38
C VAL A 21 -23.61 -12.33 -3.01
N TYR A 22 -22.86 -11.70 -3.91
CA TYR A 22 -21.82 -12.38 -4.70
C TYR A 22 -20.41 -12.25 -4.13
N LYS A 23 -20.20 -11.42 -3.12
CA LYS A 23 -18.87 -11.19 -2.53
C LYS A 23 -18.17 -12.49 -2.10
N GLU A 24 -18.89 -13.38 -1.44
CA GLU A 24 -18.36 -14.67 -0.98
C GLU A 24 -18.02 -15.60 -2.17
N LEU A 25 -18.84 -15.56 -3.22
CA LEU A 25 -18.60 -16.34 -4.43
C LEU A 25 -17.36 -15.81 -5.17
N ILE A 26 -17.23 -14.50 -5.32
CA ILE A 26 -16.08 -13.87 -5.96
C ILE A 26 -14.80 -14.13 -5.14
N ALA A 27 -14.87 -13.97 -3.81
CA ALA A 27 -13.75 -14.27 -2.93
C ALA A 27 -13.31 -15.73 -3.03
N THR A 28 -14.27 -16.67 -3.07
CA THR A 28 -14.01 -18.10 -3.26
C THR A 28 -13.38 -18.39 -4.63
N PHE A 29 -13.91 -17.77 -5.69
CA PHE A 29 -13.35 -17.89 -7.03
C PHE A 29 -11.90 -17.41 -7.09
N ILE A 30 -11.59 -16.24 -6.53
CA ILE A 30 -10.22 -15.69 -6.47
C ILE A 30 -9.32 -16.65 -5.68
N GLY A 31 -9.78 -17.12 -4.53
CA GLY A 31 -9.04 -18.07 -3.70
C GLY A 31 -8.71 -19.37 -4.44
N GLN A 32 -9.69 -19.96 -5.13
CA GLN A 32 -9.50 -21.16 -5.94
C GLN A 32 -8.59 -20.92 -7.14
N ALA A 33 -8.79 -19.83 -7.88
CA ALA A 33 -7.92 -19.46 -9.00
C ALA A 33 -6.45 -19.36 -8.58
N VAL A 34 -6.18 -18.70 -7.46
CA VAL A 34 -4.82 -18.59 -6.92
C VAL A 34 -4.28 -19.94 -6.45
N MET A 35 -5.11 -20.79 -5.88
CA MET A 35 -4.71 -22.15 -5.48
C MET A 35 -4.32 -22.98 -6.70
N GLU A 36 -5.10 -22.97 -7.76
CA GLU A 36 -4.79 -23.68 -9.01
C GLU A 36 -3.49 -23.20 -9.63
N MET A 37 -3.28 -21.90 -9.69
CA MET A 37 -2.00 -21.30 -10.16
C MET A 37 -0.78 -21.78 -9.36
N ARG A 38 -0.97 -22.34 -8.15
CA ARG A 38 0.10 -22.80 -7.25
C ARG A 38 0.31 -24.29 -7.24
N LEU A 39 -0.72 -25.06 -7.54
CA LEU A 39 -0.69 -26.53 -7.46
C LEU A 39 0.08 -27.15 -8.63
N ASP A 40 0.13 -26.48 -9.76
CA ASP A 40 0.94 -26.90 -10.90
C ASP A 40 2.47 -26.71 -10.66
N GLY A 41 2.88 -26.70 -9.41
CA GLY A 41 4.20 -26.44 -8.84
C GLY A 41 5.41 -27.17 -9.41
N VAL A 42 5.32 -27.68 -10.62
CA VAL A 42 6.41 -28.34 -11.35
C VAL A 42 7.05 -27.39 -12.36
N ASN A 43 6.36 -26.36 -12.83
CA ASN A 43 6.92 -25.38 -13.74
C ASN A 43 6.55 -23.96 -13.29
N GLU A 44 7.54 -23.06 -13.28
CA GLU A 44 7.25 -21.62 -13.22
C GLU A 44 6.26 -21.32 -14.37
N PRO A 45 5.16 -20.59 -14.09
CA PRO A 45 4.24 -20.23 -15.16
C PRO A 45 5.00 -19.46 -16.23
N GLU A 46 4.83 -19.84 -17.49
CA GLU A 46 5.47 -19.18 -18.64
C GLU A 46 5.18 -17.68 -18.65
N TYR A 47 4.08 -17.26 -18.02
CA TYR A 47 3.68 -15.88 -17.85
C TYR A 47 3.37 -15.57 -16.39
N PRO A 48 3.85 -14.41 -15.86
CA PRO A 48 3.48 -13.98 -14.53
C PRO A 48 1.95 -13.74 -14.47
N CYS A 49 1.34 -14.19 -13.38
CA CYS A 49 -0.07 -13.93 -13.10
C CYS A 49 -0.18 -12.68 -12.20
N PHE A 50 -1.20 -11.88 -12.43
CA PHE A 50 -1.49 -10.71 -11.61
C PHE A 50 -2.94 -10.72 -11.16
N VAL A 51 -3.15 -10.59 -9.86
CA VAL A 51 -4.47 -10.49 -9.23
C VAL A 51 -4.64 -9.05 -8.74
N LEU A 52 -5.56 -8.31 -9.34
CA LEU A 52 -5.90 -6.95 -8.90
C LEU A 52 -7.29 -6.98 -8.27
N ILE A 53 -7.39 -6.53 -7.03
CA ILE A 53 -8.63 -6.41 -6.27
C ILE A 53 -8.86 -4.94 -6.00
N ASP A 54 -9.76 -4.34 -6.74
CA ASP A 54 -10.25 -3.00 -6.48
C ASP A 54 -11.31 -3.05 -5.37
N GLU A 55 -11.34 -2.04 -4.51
CA GLU A 55 -12.20 -2.01 -3.30
C GLU A 55 -12.08 -3.29 -2.45
N ALA A 56 -10.84 -3.68 -2.14
CA ALA A 56 -10.55 -4.94 -1.44
C ALA A 56 -11.24 -5.07 -0.07
N TYR A 57 -11.63 -3.97 0.54
CA TYR A 57 -12.42 -3.97 1.77
C TYR A 57 -13.78 -4.67 1.61
N GLN A 58 -14.39 -4.58 0.44
CA GLN A 58 -15.68 -5.24 0.17
C GLN A 58 -15.57 -6.76 -0.02
N LEU A 59 -14.36 -7.23 -0.38
CA LEU A 59 -14.08 -8.64 -0.64
C LEU A 59 -13.19 -9.20 0.47
N ASN A 60 -13.77 -9.91 1.42
CA ASN A 60 -12.99 -10.61 2.44
C ASN A 60 -12.29 -11.84 1.83
N VAL A 61 -11.19 -11.61 1.12
CA VAL A 61 -10.39 -12.68 0.52
C VAL A 61 -9.41 -13.20 1.56
N SER A 62 -9.74 -14.35 2.18
CA SER A 62 -8.89 -15.02 3.17
C SER A 62 -7.48 -15.33 2.65
N GLU A 63 -7.35 -15.48 1.33
CA GLU A 63 -6.09 -15.81 0.65
C GLU A 63 -5.14 -14.63 0.49
N VAL A 64 -5.57 -13.38 0.69
CA VAL A 64 -4.72 -12.18 0.52
C VAL A 64 -3.42 -12.29 1.30
N LYS A 65 -3.49 -12.66 2.58
CA LYS A 65 -2.29 -12.86 3.42
C LYS A 65 -1.35 -13.91 2.84
N ARG A 66 -1.91 -14.99 2.28
CA ARG A 66 -1.14 -16.09 1.73
C ARG A 66 -0.53 -15.73 0.39
N ILE A 67 -1.28 -15.00 -0.46
CA ILE A 67 -0.79 -14.51 -1.76
C ILE A 67 0.34 -13.51 -1.53
N SER A 68 0.16 -12.54 -0.63
CA SER A 68 1.15 -11.52 -0.34
C SER A 68 2.48 -12.12 0.15
N GLY A 69 2.42 -13.22 0.93
CA GLY A 69 3.62 -13.86 1.46
C GLY A 69 4.33 -14.81 0.49
N ILE A 70 3.62 -15.53 -0.36
CA ILE A 70 4.19 -16.62 -1.16
C ILE A 70 4.10 -16.35 -2.67
N GLY A 71 3.18 -15.49 -3.11
CA GLY A 71 2.91 -15.22 -4.52
C GLY A 71 4.16 -14.74 -5.27
N ARG A 72 4.98 -13.92 -4.63
CA ARG A 72 6.23 -13.39 -5.20
C ARG A 72 7.17 -14.50 -5.69
N GLY A 73 7.40 -15.53 -4.87
CA GLY A 73 8.27 -16.65 -5.23
C GLY A 73 7.69 -17.58 -6.30
N ARG A 74 6.45 -17.32 -6.75
CA ARG A 74 5.72 -18.14 -7.71
C ARG A 74 5.18 -17.36 -8.90
N GLY A 75 5.69 -16.17 -9.14
CA GLY A 75 5.28 -15.34 -10.27
C GLY A 75 3.83 -14.80 -10.16
N VAL A 76 3.25 -14.77 -8.95
CA VAL A 76 1.91 -14.20 -8.73
C VAL A 76 2.06 -12.82 -8.09
N GLY A 77 1.73 -11.77 -8.84
CA GLY A 77 1.62 -10.41 -8.35
C GLY A 77 0.23 -10.15 -7.73
N LEU A 78 0.21 -9.32 -6.69
CA LEU A 78 -1.02 -8.92 -6.00
C LEU A 78 -1.10 -7.39 -5.95
N GLY A 79 -2.20 -6.83 -6.44
CA GLY A 79 -2.58 -5.44 -6.26
C GLY A 79 -3.86 -5.33 -5.44
N LEU A 80 -3.87 -4.45 -4.44
CA LEU A 80 -5.00 -4.21 -3.55
C LEU A 80 -5.35 -2.73 -3.55
N GLY A 81 -6.59 -2.38 -3.87
CA GLY A 81 -7.13 -1.05 -3.72
C GLY A 81 -7.92 -0.92 -2.41
N TYR A 82 -7.57 0.08 -1.60
CA TYR A 82 -8.27 0.50 -0.39
C TYR A 82 -8.47 2.00 -0.41
N GLN A 83 -9.56 2.47 0.18
CA GLN A 83 -9.77 3.91 0.33
C GLN A 83 -8.83 4.50 1.37
N ASP A 84 -8.61 3.76 2.48
CA ASP A 84 -7.74 4.14 3.58
C ASP A 84 -7.21 2.91 4.34
N LEU A 85 -6.22 3.12 5.21
CA LEU A 85 -5.69 2.06 6.08
C LEU A 85 -6.63 1.62 7.19
N PRO A 86 -7.47 2.48 7.80
CA PRO A 86 -8.51 2.06 8.73
C PRO A 86 -9.39 0.92 8.22
N GLN A 87 -9.79 0.93 6.94
CA GLN A 87 -10.54 -0.18 6.33
C GLN A 87 -9.76 -1.50 6.38
N MET A 88 -8.47 -1.44 6.09
CA MET A 88 -7.60 -2.63 6.13
C MET A 88 -7.41 -3.14 7.57
N TYR A 89 -7.32 -2.22 8.54
CA TYR A 89 -7.22 -2.56 9.96
C TYR A 89 -8.52 -3.16 10.51
N ASP A 90 -9.66 -2.68 10.05
CA ASP A 90 -10.98 -3.23 10.40
C ASP A 90 -11.14 -4.67 9.85
N GLN A 91 -10.71 -4.88 8.61
CA GLN A 91 -10.87 -6.17 7.91
C GLN A 91 -9.96 -7.28 8.47
N TYR A 92 -8.70 -6.98 8.76
CA TYR A 92 -7.70 -7.99 9.13
C TYR A 92 -7.23 -7.90 10.58
N GLY A 93 -7.57 -6.83 11.28
CA GLY A 93 -6.90 -6.45 12.51
C GLY A 93 -5.52 -5.82 12.24
N ARG A 94 -5.09 -4.96 13.16
CA ARG A 94 -3.87 -4.13 12.98
C ARG A 94 -2.59 -4.94 12.74
N GLU A 95 -2.41 -6.03 13.48
CA GLU A 95 -1.21 -6.85 13.35
C GLU A 95 -1.11 -7.56 11.99
N GLN A 96 -2.21 -8.16 11.55
CA GLN A 96 -2.25 -8.86 10.29
C GLN A 96 -2.17 -7.92 9.10
N ALA A 97 -2.85 -6.76 9.16
CA ALA A 97 -2.76 -5.72 8.16
C ALA A 97 -1.30 -5.21 8.01
N ASN A 98 -0.61 -4.95 9.13
CA ASN A 98 0.80 -4.57 9.09
C ASN A 98 1.70 -5.66 8.51
N ALA A 99 1.41 -6.94 8.78
CA ALA A 99 2.14 -8.05 8.16
C ALA A 99 1.94 -8.09 6.64
N ILE A 100 0.72 -7.87 6.15
CA ILE A 100 0.43 -7.78 4.71
C ILE A 100 1.15 -6.57 4.10
N LEU A 101 1.04 -5.38 4.72
CA LEU A 101 1.70 -4.16 4.27
C LEU A 101 3.23 -4.30 4.20
N GLY A 102 3.82 -5.06 5.12
CA GLY A 102 5.25 -5.37 5.13
C GLY A 102 5.70 -6.29 3.98
N THR A 103 4.78 -7.04 3.35
CA THR A 103 5.10 -7.88 2.18
C THR A 103 4.91 -7.16 0.85
N ILE A 104 4.14 -6.06 0.84
CA ILE A 104 3.87 -5.27 -0.36
C ILE A 104 5.01 -4.27 -0.58
N MET A 105 5.77 -4.47 -1.66
CA MET A 105 6.94 -3.65 -1.97
C MET A 105 6.58 -2.26 -2.48
N THR A 106 5.55 -2.16 -3.30
CA THR A 106 5.15 -0.88 -3.90
C THR A 106 3.82 -0.42 -3.32
N LYS A 107 3.83 0.77 -2.75
CA LYS A 107 2.65 1.41 -2.16
C LYS A 107 2.39 2.72 -2.89
N ILE A 108 1.16 2.88 -3.39
CA ILE A 108 0.73 4.05 -4.15
C ILE A 108 -0.31 4.77 -3.30
N PHE A 109 -0.03 6.02 -2.96
CA PHE A 109 -0.94 6.87 -2.20
C PHE A 109 -1.51 7.93 -3.12
N LEU A 110 -2.82 7.87 -3.31
CA LEU A 110 -3.56 8.85 -4.09
C LEU A 110 -3.93 10.07 -3.22
N PRO A 111 -4.25 11.22 -3.82
CA PRO A 111 -4.71 12.39 -3.09
C PRO A 111 -5.95 12.13 -2.23
N GLY A 112 -6.07 12.86 -1.10
CA GLY A 112 -7.25 12.78 -0.24
C GLY A 112 -7.14 11.81 0.93
N LEU A 113 -5.92 11.50 1.37
CA LEU A 113 -5.65 10.59 2.49
C LEU A 113 -6.24 11.08 3.81
N ASP A 114 -6.70 10.12 4.62
CA ASP A 114 -7.01 10.30 6.03
C ASP A 114 -5.73 10.47 6.87
N ASP A 115 -5.89 10.85 8.14
CA ASP A 115 -4.76 11.11 9.04
C ASP A 115 -3.91 9.87 9.31
N VAL A 116 -4.54 8.71 9.49
CA VAL A 116 -3.84 7.43 9.80
C VAL A 116 -2.99 6.97 8.63
N THR A 117 -3.55 7.06 7.43
CA THR A 117 -2.85 6.70 6.18
C THR A 117 -1.70 7.67 5.89
N ALA A 118 -1.91 8.97 6.11
CA ALA A 118 -0.85 9.98 5.93
C ALA A 118 0.29 9.82 6.94
N GLU A 119 -0.01 9.50 8.21
CA GLU A 119 1.01 9.18 9.21
C GLU A 119 1.83 7.94 8.82
N TYR A 120 1.15 6.91 8.34
CA TYR A 120 1.82 5.70 7.85
C TYR A 120 2.76 6.03 6.69
N ALA A 121 2.30 6.77 5.68
CA ALA A 121 3.11 7.15 4.53
C ALA A 121 4.32 8.00 4.94
N SER A 122 4.14 8.97 5.85
CA SER A 122 5.21 9.79 6.41
C SER A 122 6.29 8.94 7.09
N LYS A 123 5.90 7.95 7.87
CA LYS A 123 6.84 7.02 8.53
C LYS A 123 7.60 6.14 7.53
N GLN A 124 6.95 5.70 6.46
CA GLN A 124 7.60 4.90 5.41
C GLN A 124 8.66 5.70 4.63
N LEU A 125 8.45 7.01 4.45
CA LEU A 125 9.43 7.90 3.81
C LEU A 125 10.69 8.13 4.66
N GLY A 126 10.60 7.91 5.98
CA GLY A 126 11.70 8.09 6.90
C GLY A 126 11.96 9.54 7.27
N GLU A 127 13.16 9.79 7.80
CA GLU A 127 13.58 11.07 8.34
C GLU A 127 14.77 11.65 7.56
N THR A 128 14.86 12.98 7.56
CA THR A 128 16.02 13.72 7.06
C THR A 128 16.57 14.65 8.13
N THR A 129 17.83 15.04 8.00
CA THR A 129 18.46 16.04 8.88
C THR A 129 18.32 17.41 8.24
N ILE A 130 17.74 18.33 8.97
CA ILE A 130 17.66 19.75 8.59
C ILE A 130 18.53 20.59 9.50
N PHE A 131 19.09 21.70 8.98
CA PHE A 131 19.80 22.69 9.77
C PHE A 131 18.83 23.79 10.16
N SER A 132 18.50 23.88 11.45
CA SER A 132 17.73 25.00 11.98
C SER A 132 18.67 26.14 12.32
N LYS A 133 18.34 27.34 11.83
CA LYS A 133 19.08 28.58 12.12
C LYS A 133 18.39 29.32 13.26
N THR A 134 19.04 29.37 14.42
CA THR A 134 18.53 30.11 15.57
C THR A 134 19.30 31.41 15.73
N PHE A 135 18.58 32.52 15.71
CA PHE A 135 19.13 33.84 16.03
C PHE A 135 19.01 34.08 17.54
N GLN A 136 20.11 34.34 18.23
CA GLN A 136 20.08 34.83 19.59
C GLN A 136 20.39 36.33 19.58
N ASP A 137 19.35 37.13 19.79
CA ASP A 137 19.51 38.54 20.04
C ASP A 137 19.93 38.78 21.48
N PHE A 138 21.15 39.29 21.69
CA PHE A 138 21.58 39.85 22.97
C PHE A 138 21.48 41.37 22.89
N PRO A 139 20.71 42.02 23.79
CA PRO A 139 20.64 43.48 23.83
C PRO A 139 22.04 44.08 24.05
N GLY A 140 22.55 44.83 23.07
CA GLY A 140 23.77 45.59 23.18
C GLY A 140 25.03 45.03 22.51
N LYS A 141 24.99 43.89 21.83
CA LYS A 141 26.11 43.41 21.00
C LYS A 141 25.65 43.06 19.60
N LYS A 142 26.08 43.84 18.60
CA LYS A 142 26.02 43.48 17.18
C LYS A 142 27.04 42.39 16.87
N GLN A 143 26.82 41.17 17.36
CA GLN A 143 27.56 40.00 16.91
C GLN A 143 26.55 39.03 16.34
N ASP A 144 26.74 38.69 15.08
CA ASP A 144 25.90 37.74 14.32
C ASP A 144 26.18 36.33 14.85
N ASN A 145 25.57 36.01 16.01
CA ASN A 145 25.67 34.67 16.64
C ASN A 145 24.59 33.76 16.02
N THR A 146 24.82 33.41 14.77
CA THR A 146 24.04 32.40 14.11
C THR A 146 24.49 31.02 14.59
N ARG A 147 23.66 30.32 15.32
CA ARG A 147 23.86 28.91 15.63
C ARG A 147 23.09 28.04 14.66
N TYR A 148 23.79 27.11 14.04
CA TYR A 148 23.18 26.03 13.26
C TYR A 148 23.04 24.82 14.18
N ALA A 149 21.83 24.31 14.34
CA ALA A 149 21.56 23.07 15.05
C ALA A 149 21.01 22.06 14.04
N GLU A 150 21.59 20.87 14.05
CA GLU A 150 21.04 19.74 13.33
C GLU A 150 19.76 19.26 14.03
N GLN A 151 18.69 19.15 13.27
CA GLN A 151 17.40 18.68 13.74
C GLN A 151 16.86 17.60 12.80
N LYS A 152 16.45 16.47 13.37
CA LYS A 152 15.75 15.42 12.62
C LYS A 152 14.32 15.88 12.30
N ARG A 153 13.92 15.68 11.08
CA ARG A 153 12.55 15.94 10.62
C ARG A 153 12.10 14.79 9.72
N ALA A 154 10.81 14.42 9.76
CA ALA A 154 10.23 13.55 8.74
C ALA A 154 10.49 14.15 7.34
N LEU A 155 10.83 13.29 6.37
CA LEU A 155 11.08 13.70 4.99
C LEU A 155 9.89 14.47 4.42
N MET A 156 8.67 13.97 4.69
CA MET A 156 7.40 14.69 4.51
C MET A 156 6.55 14.52 5.75
N LEU A 157 6.00 15.60 6.27
CA LEU A 157 5.05 15.55 7.38
C LEU A 157 3.69 15.01 6.90
N PRO A 158 2.87 14.40 7.77
CA PRO A 158 1.54 13.90 7.40
C PRO A 158 0.65 14.97 6.77
N ASN A 159 0.70 16.19 7.28
CA ASN A 159 -0.06 17.31 6.71
C ASN A 159 0.45 17.74 5.32
N GLU A 160 1.74 17.64 5.07
CA GLU A 160 2.32 17.91 3.74
C GLU A 160 1.84 16.87 2.73
N ILE A 161 1.85 15.58 3.12
CA ILE A 161 1.35 14.49 2.28
C ILE A 161 -0.14 14.69 1.96
N ARG A 162 -0.96 15.09 2.93
CA ARG A 162 -2.38 15.38 2.68
C ARG A 162 -2.60 16.57 1.76
N GLN A 163 -1.72 17.55 1.78
CA GLN A 163 -1.79 18.73 0.92
C GLN A 163 -1.38 18.45 -0.53
N THR A 164 -0.69 17.34 -0.83
CA THR A 164 -0.41 16.92 -2.21
C THR A 164 -1.70 16.76 -3.03
N ALA A 165 -2.82 16.49 -2.38
CA ALA A 165 -4.14 16.46 -2.98
C ALA A 165 -4.50 17.74 -3.75
N ALA A 166 -4.07 18.91 -3.26
CA ALA A 166 -4.33 20.21 -3.91
C ALA A 166 -3.62 20.34 -5.27
N HIS A 167 -2.56 19.55 -5.49
CA HIS A 167 -1.74 19.56 -6.70
C HIS A 167 -1.94 18.31 -7.55
N SER A 168 -2.87 17.41 -7.17
CA SER A 168 -3.10 16.11 -7.85
C SER A 168 -1.84 15.25 -7.97
N GLU A 169 -0.94 15.35 -7.00
CA GLU A 169 0.29 14.58 -6.95
C GLU A 169 0.04 13.19 -6.36
N VAL A 170 0.75 12.18 -6.86
CA VAL A 170 0.69 10.80 -6.39
C VAL A 170 2.01 10.46 -5.73
N LEU A 171 1.94 9.92 -4.50
CA LEU A 171 3.12 9.44 -3.79
C LEU A 171 3.30 7.95 -4.04
N ILE A 172 4.45 7.56 -4.56
CA ILE A 172 4.81 6.15 -4.75
C ILE A 172 6.02 5.84 -3.87
N ILE A 173 5.86 4.88 -2.98
CA ILE A 173 6.93 4.34 -2.14
C ILE A 173 7.21 2.92 -2.61
N SER A 174 8.46 2.64 -3.00
CA SER A 174 8.88 1.31 -3.44
C SER A 174 10.15 0.90 -2.71
N ASP A 175 10.11 -0.25 -2.07
CA ASP A 175 11.28 -0.88 -1.48
C ASP A 175 12.05 -1.60 -2.62
N THR A 176 13.29 -1.20 -2.84
CA THR A 176 14.21 -1.77 -3.86
C THR A 176 15.06 -2.88 -3.28
#